data_bd5e4bc90f5b2285dce1868636e23eea
#
_entry.id   bd5e4bc90f5b2285dce1868636e23eea
#
_cell.length_a   1.000
_cell.length_b   1.000
_cell.length_c   1.000
_cell.angle_alpha   90.00
_cell.angle_beta   90.00
_cell.angle_gamma   90.00
#
_symmetry.space_group_name_H-M   'P 1'
#
loop_
_entity.id
_entity.type
_entity.pdbx_description
1 polymer ?
#
loop_
_entity_poly.entity_id
_entity_poly.type
_entity_poly.pdbx_seq_one_letter_code
_entity_poly.pdbx_strand_id
1 'polypeptide(L)'
;LGVRAGERYKIRDLLYSLMLESHNDSAVAIAEHIGGSVEGFAELMNVKAKEIGCEDTHFITPNGLDAVEVIDGTECRHSTTARDLALIMRYCIMLSPQKEGFLDITRTANYGFANRQGTRSYSCSNHNAFLAMMDGALSGKTGFTGGAGYCYVGALRRDDRTFIVALLACGWPNHKTYKWVDTRKLMEYGLENYEYQNIYKEVELKPVKILEGI
;
A
#
# COMPACT_ATOMS: atom_id res chain seq x y z
N LEU A 1 0.50 5.27 19.27
CA LEU A 1 -0.44 4.53 20.12
C LEU A 1 0.08 4.43 21.56
N GLY A 2 1.38 4.24 21.74
CA GLY A 2 2.03 4.05 23.05
C GLY A 2 1.73 2.68 23.62
N VAL A 3 1.90 1.63 22.84
CA VAL A 3 1.77 0.23 23.26
C VAL A 3 2.73 -0.07 24.42
N ARG A 4 2.26 -0.78 25.44
CA ARG A 4 3.05 -1.12 26.64
C ARG A 4 3.19 -2.62 26.81
N ALA A 5 4.27 -3.05 27.44
CA ALA A 5 4.48 -4.45 27.78
C ALA A 5 3.30 -5.01 28.59
N GLY A 6 2.85 -6.22 28.23
CA GLY A 6 1.70 -6.90 28.86
C GLY A 6 0.32 -6.47 28.37
N GLU A 7 0.19 -5.40 27.58
CA GLU A 7 -1.07 -5.06 26.94
C GLU A 7 -1.38 -6.04 25.79
N ARG A 8 -2.67 -6.30 25.60
CA ARG A 8 -3.15 -7.17 24.51
C ARG A 8 -4.11 -6.40 23.61
N TYR A 9 -3.93 -6.58 22.31
CA TYR A 9 -4.75 -5.96 21.25
C TYR A 9 -5.25 -7.02 20.27
N LYS A 10 -6.32 -6.73 19.54
CA LYS A 10 -6.65 -7.48 18.34
C LYS A 10 -5.75 -6.98 17.21
N ILE A 11 -5.22 -7.87 16.37
CA ILE A 11 -4.42 -7.49 15.20
C ILE A 11 -5.21 -6.54 14.31
N ARG A 12 -6.51 -6.77 14.10
CA ARG A 12 -7.37 -5.88 13.30
C ARG A 12 -7.38 -4.45 13.85
N ASP A 13 -7.42 -4.26 15.16
CA ASP A 13 -7.40 -2.92 15.78
C ASP A 13 -6.05 -2.22 15.55
N LEU A 14 -4.94 -2.97 15.64
CA LEU A 14 -3.60 -2.46 15.31
C LEU A 14 -3.46 -2.13 13.82
N LEU A 15 -4.09 -2.88 12.92
CA LEU A 15 -4.11 -2.56 11.49
C LEU A 15 -4.86 -1.25 11.22
N TYR A 16 -6.00 -0.99 11.86
CA TYR A 16 -6.67 0.30 11.78
C TYR A 16 -5.77 1.42 12.29
N SER A 17 -5.16 1.24 13.45
CA SER A 17 -4.22 2.19 14.04
C SER A 17 -3.05 2.52 13.11
N LEU A 18 -2.46 1.50 12.49
CA LEU A 18 -1.38 1.63 11.53
C LEU A 18 -1.82 2.35 10.25
N MET A 19 -2.94 1.94 9.67
CA MET A 19 -3.36 2.46 8.36
C MET A 19 -3.95 3.86 8.42
N LEU A 20 -4.69 4.19 9.49
CA LEU A 20 -5.35 5.49 9.62
C LEU A 20 -4.41 6.55 10.21
N GLU A 21 -3.70 6.23 11.30
CA GLU A 21 -2.86 7.19 12.06
C GLU A 21 -1.36 7.00 11.82
N SER A 22 -0.94 5.94 11.14
CA SER A 22 0.48 5.61 10.94
C SER A 22 1.24 5.41 12.26
N HIS A 23 0.65 4.76 13.25
CA HIS A 23 1.32 4.47 14.52
C HIS A 23 2.43 3.44 14.33
N ASN A 24 3.68 3.88 14.52
CA ASN A 24 4.88 3.06 14.32
C ASN A 24 4.95 1.84 15.24
N ASP A 25 4.55 2.01 16.49
CA ASP A 25 4.51 0.94 17.49
C ASP A 25 3.47 -0.13 17.19
N SER A 26 2.37 0.22 16.50
CA SER A 26 1.41 -0.77 15.98
C SER A 26 2.04 -1.64 14.89
N ALA A 27 2.85 -1.05 14.00
CA ALA A 27 3.59 -1.80 12.98
C ALA A 27 4.59 -2.77 13.61
N VAL A 28 5.35 -2.30 14.61
CA VAL A 28 6.32 -3.13 15.34
C VAL A 28 5.63 -4.29 16.06
N ALA A 29 4.53 -4.01 16.78
CA ALA A 29 3.79 -5.05 17.51
C ALA A 29 3.19 -6.13 16.56
N ILE A 30 2.72 -5.73 15.37
CA ILE A 30 2.27 -6.66 14.33
C ILE A 30 3.45 -7.48 13.80
N ALA A 31 4.59 -6.83 13.53
CA ALA A 31 5.78 -7.46 13.00
C ALA A 31 6.34 -8.52 13.96
N GLU A 32 6.51 -8.18 15.23
CA GLU A 32 6.98 -9.12 16.26
C GLU A 32 6.03 -10.31 16.42
N HIS A 33 4.72 -10.07 16.36
CA HIS A 33 3.74 -11.14 16.49
C HIS A 33 3.74 -12.12 15.31
N ILE A 34 3.91 -11.63 14.08
CA ILE A 34 3.83 -12.46 12.86
C ILE A 34 5.20 -13.02 12.49
N GLY A 35 6.25 -12.21 12.55
CA GLY A 35 7.61 -12.56 12.15
C GLY A 35 8.48 -13.11 13.28
N GLY A 36 8.00 -13.06 14.53
CA GLY A 36 8.78 -13.42 15.72
C GLY A 36 9.77 -12.33 16.15
N SER A 37 10.18 -11.46 15.23
CA SER A 37 10.99 -10.27 15.45
C SER A 37 10.73 -9.24 14.34
N VAL A 38 11.28 -8.04 14.48
CA VAL A 38 11.26 -7.01 13.42
C VAL A 38 12.01 -7.50 12.19
N GLU A 39 13.18 -8.10 12.38
CA GLU A 39 14.01 -8.65 11.31
C GLU A 39 13.30 -9.80 10.58
N GLY A 40 12.73 -10.77 11.32
CA GLY A 40 11.98 -11.88 10.73
C GLY A 40 10.76 -11.40 9.93
N PHE A 41 10.12 -10.32 10.37
CA PHE A 41 9.03 -9.72 9.60
C PHE A 41 9.53 -8.98 8.35
N ALA A 42 10.68 -8.29 8.43
CA ALA A 42 11.32 -7.65 7.27
C ALA A 42 11.67 -8.69 6.18
N GLU A 43 12.16 -9.87 6.58
CA GLU A 43 12.38 -10.98 5.65
C GLU A 43 11.08 -11.40 4.93
N LEU A 44 9.97 -11.55 5.68
CA LEU A 44 8.66 -11.86 5.09
C LEU A 44 8.18 -10.76 4.14
N MET A 45 8.42 -9.48 4.47
CA MET A 45 8.11 -8.35 3.58
C MET A 45 8.93 -8.42 2.29
N ASN A 46 10.22 -8.70 2.36
CA ASN A 46 11.12 -8.82 1.20
C ASN A 46 10.76 -10.01 0.31
N VAL A 47 10.45 -11.17 0.89
CA VAL A 47 9.93 -12.33 0.16
C VAL A 47 8.66 -11.96 -0.60
N LYS A 48 7.71 -11.31 0.08
CA LYS A 48 6.45 -10.89 -0.53
C LYS A 48 6.66 -9.85 -1.63
N ALA A 49 7.53 -8.87 -1.43
CA ALA A 49 7.87 -7.87 -2.45
C ALA A 49 8.40 -8.54 -3.73
N LYS A 50 9.30 -9.51 -3.59
CA LYS A 50 9.85 -10.29 -4.70
C LYS A 50 8.77 -11.12 -5.42
N GLU A 51 7.88 -11.78 -4.69
CA GLU A 51 6.74 -12.52 -5.26
C GLU A 51 5.79 -11.62 -6.07
N ILE A 52 5.64 -10.36 -5.68
CA ILE A 52 4.81 -9.37 -6.38
C ILE A 52 5.52 -8.83 -7.64
N GLY A 53 6.84 -9.03 -7.77
CA GLY A 53 7.66 -8.54 -8.88
C GLY A 53 8.30 -7.17 -8.61
N CYS A 54 8.51 -6.83 -7.33
CA CYS A 54 9.33 -5.69 -6.93
C CYS A 54 10.81 -6.07 -7.06
N GLU A 55 11.55 -5.32 -7.89
CA GLU A 55 12.93 -5.62 -8.24
C GLU A 55 13.92 -4.72 -7.47
N ASP A 56 13.48 -3.52 -7.08
CA ASP A 56 14.30 -2.49 -6.46
C ASP A 56 13.76 -2.08 -5.08
N THR A 57 13.28 -3.06 -4.31
CA THR A 57 12.72 -2.86 -2.97
C THR A 57 13.49 -3.67 -1.95
N HIS A 58 13.91 -3.01 -0.87
CA HIS A 58 14.54 -3.64 0.28
C HIS A 58 13.96 -3.09 1.58
N PHE A 59 13.25 -3.93 2.32
CA PHE A 59 12.64 -3.60 3.60
C PHE A 59 13.52 -4.05 4.76
N ILE A 60 13.75 -3.14 5.72
CA ILE A 60 14.47 -3.39 6.97
C ILE A 60 13.54 -3.16 8.16
N THR A 61 12.63 -2.21 8.06
CA THR A 61 11.71 -1.84 9.13
C THR A 61 10.25 -2.03 8.74
N PRO A 62 9.36 -2.45 9.66
CA PRO A 62 7.94 -2.67 9.34
C PRO A 62 7.14 -1.37 9.27
N ASN A 63 7.67 -0.27 9.77
CA ASN A 63 7.02 1.04 9.87
C ASN A 63 7.52 2.05 8.83
N GLY A 64 8.53 1.70 8.01
CA GLY A 64 9.08 2.54 6.96
C GLY A 64 10.02 3.65 7.47
N LEU A 65 10.52 3.55 8.69
CA LEU A 65 11.58 4.45 9.17
C LEU A 65 12.91 4.13 8.47
N ASP A 66 13.70 5.18 8.28
CA ASP A 66 15.02 5.08 7.65
C ASP A 66 15.90 4.10 8.44
N ALA A 67 16.49 3.15 7.74
CA ALA A 67 17.41 2.15 8.30
C ALA A 67 18.46 1.73 7.28
N VAL A 68 19.55 1.23 7.80
CA VAL A 68 20.68 0.70 7.02
C VAL A 68 21.12 -0.59 7.68
N GLU A 69 21.42 -1.61 6.89
CA GLU A 69 22.06 -2.84 7.34
C GLU A 69 23.24 -3.19 6.42
N VAL A 70 24.08 -4.10 6.84
CA VAL A 70 25.22 -4.57 6.05
C VAL A 70 24.98 -6.03 5.68
N ILE A 71 24.89 -6.31 4.38
CA ILE A 71 24.77 -7.65 3.81
C ILE A 71 26.02 -7.95 3.00
N ASP A 72 26.75 -9.00 3.37
CA ASP A 72 27.99 -9.42 2.68
C ASP A 72 29.00 -8.27 2.48
N GLY A 73 29.13 -7.40 3.50
CA GLY A 73 30.03 -6.24 3.48
C GLY A 73 29.52 -5.04 2.66
N THR A 74 28.29 -5.11 2.12
CA THR A 74 27.66 -4.03 1.35
C THR A 74 26.58 -3.35 2.17
N GLU A 75 26.61 -2.00 2.21
CA GLU A 75 25.57 -1.20 2.85
C GLU A 75 24.27 -1.27 2.04
N CYS A 76 23.22 -1.79 2.65
CA CYS A 76 21.87 -1.86 2.11
C CYS A 76 20.95 -0.91 2.88
N ARG A 77 20.16 -0.11 2.18
CA ARG A 77 19.23 0.86 2.77
C ARG A 77 17.78 0.38 2.65
N HIS A 78 16.99 0.72 3.66
CA HIS A 78 15.53 0.60 3.54
C HIS A 78 15.04 1.48 2.40
N SER A 79 14.64 0.89 1.29
CA SER A 79 14.34 1.63 0.06
C SER A 79 13.31 0.92 -0.82
N THR A 80 12.70 1.69 -1.71
CA THR A 80 11.77 1.20 -2.73
C THR A 80 11.74 2.19 -3.91
N THR A 81 11.03 1.82 -4.97
CA THR A 81 10.76 2.67 -6.14
C THR A 81 9.29 3.01 -6.28
N ALA A 82 8.96 4.04 -7.07
CA ALA A 82 7.58 4.37 -7.40
C ALA A 82 6.86 3.22 -8.13
N ARG A 83 7.59 2.50 -9.02
CA ARG A 83 7.09 1.30 -9.71
C ARG A 83 6.71 0.22 -8.72
N ASP A 84 7.58 -0.10 -7.80
CA ASP A 84 7.38 -1.19 -6.85
C ASP A 84 6.26 -0.87 -5.84
N LEU A 85 6.16 0.39 -5.37
CA LEU A 85 5.02 0.83 -4.56
C LEU A 85 3.69 0.70 -5.32
N ALA A 86 3.67 1.00 -6.62
CA ALA A 86 2.48 0.81 -7.45
C ALA A 86 2.12 -0.67 -7.59
N LEU A 87 3.10 -1.57 -7.72
CA LEU A 87 2.89 -3.02 -7.73
C LEU A 87 2.34 -3.54 -6.40
N ILE A 88 2.88 -3.06 -5.27
CA ILE A 88 2.39 -3.40 -3.93
C ILE A 88 0.93 -2.93 -3.77
N MET A 89 0.62 -1.69 -4.16
CA MET A 89 -0.76 -1.18 -4.10
C MET A 89 -1.69 -2.01 -5.00
N ARG A 90 -1.26 -2.32 -6.24
CA ARG A 90 -2.03 -3.19 -7.14
C ARG A 90 -2.31 -4.55 -6.51
N TYR A 91 -1.31 -5.16 -5.89
CA TYR A 91 -1.50 -6.42 -5.18
C TYR A 91 -2.55 -6.28 -4.08
N CYS A 92 -2.43 -5.28 -3.22
CA CYS A 92 -3.32 -5.08 -2.08
C CYS A 92 -4.79 -4.87 -2.50
N ILE A 93 -5.05 -4.14 -3.59
CA ILE A 93 -6.43 -3.76 -3.98
C ILE A 93 -7.06 -4.67 -5.05
N MET A 94 -6.27 -5.51 -5.74
CA MET A 94 -6.78 -6.31 -6.87
C MET A 94 -6.48 -7.80 -6.75
N LEU A 95 -5.27 -8.17 -6.31
CA LEU A 95 -4.77 -9.55 -6.42
C LEU A 95 -4.79 -10.31 -5.09
N SER A 96 -4.63 -9.61 -3.99
CA SER A 96 -4.62 -10.21 -2.65
C SER A 96 -5.96 -10.92 -2.35
N PRO A 97 -5.93 -12.14 -1.77
CA PRO A 97 -7.14 -12.76 -1.25
C PRO A 97 -7.79 -11.96 -0.11
N GLN A 98 -7.06 -11.03 0.52
CA GLN A 98 -7.53 -10.14 1.58
C GLN A 98 -7.81 -8.71 1.09
N LYS A 99 -7.96 -8.49 -0.22
CA LYS A 99 -8.18 -7.16 -0.82
C LYS A 99 -9.39 -6.42 -0.22
N GLU A 100 -10.48 -7.12 0.06
CA GLU A 100 -11.66 -6.49 0.65
C GLU A 100 -11.38 -6.01 2.08
N GLY A 101 -10.70 -6.82 2.90
CA GLY A 101 -10.29 -6.43 4.24
C GLY A 101 -9.30 -5.25 4.25
N PHE A 102 -8.40 -5.18 3.27
CA PHE A 102 -7.51 -4.04 3.08
C PHE A 102 -8.29 -2.77 2.72
N LEU A 103 -9.23 -2.87 1.78
CA LEU A 103 -10.07 -1.76 1.36
C LEU A 103 -11.00 -1.28 2.49
N ASP A 104 -11.58 -2.18 3.25
CA ASP A 104 -12.38 -1.85 4.43
C ASP A 104 -11.60 -0.98 5.41
N ILE A 105 -10.38 -1.39 5.75
CA ILE A 105 -9.54 -0.66 6.69
C ILE A 105 -9.14 0.70 6.12
N THR A 106 -8.59 0.73 4.90
CA THR A 106 -8.02 1.96 4.32
C THR A 106 -9.05 3.00 3.93
N ARG A 107 -10.33 2.63 3.77
CA ARG A 107 -11.44 3.52 3.46
C ARG A 107 -12.22 3.98 4.70
N THR A 108 -12.01 3.35 5.84
CA THR A 108 -12.67 3.74 7.08
C THR A 108 -12.26 5.14 7.48
N ALA A 109 -13.23 6.02 7.71
CA ALA A 109 -12.98 7.41 8.08
C ALA A 109 -12.50 7.55 9.53
N ASN A 110 -13.17 6.86 10.46
CA ASN A 110 -12.84 6.87 11.88
C ASN A 110 -13.03 5.47 12.47
N TYR A 111 -12.16 5.09 13.40
CA TYR A 111 -12.23 3.80 14.07
C TYR A 111 -11.87 3.93 15.55
N GLY A 112 -12.76 3.45 16.42
CA GLY A 112 -12.54 3.42 17.87
C GLY A 112 -12.31 1.99 18.37
N PHE A 113 -11.35 1.80 19.25
CA PHE A 113 -11.09 0.52 19.89
C PHE A 113 -10.50 0.67 21.29
N ALA A 114 -10.41 -0.43 22.03
CA ALA A 114 -9.74 -0.50 23.30
C ALA A 114 -8.78 -1.69 23.36
N ASN A 115 -7.79 -1.63 24.24
CA ASN A 115 -7.00 -2.82 24.53
C ASN A 115 -7.89 -3.92 25.14
N ARG A 116 -7.45 -5.18 25.07
CA ARG A 116 -8.25 -6.32 25.54
C ARG A 116 -8.61 -6.29 27.02
N GLN A 117 -7.83 -5.57 27.82
CA GLN A 117 -8.08 -5.35 29.23
C GLN A 117 -9.15 -4.27 29.51
N GLY A 118 -9.54 -3.50 28.49
CA GLY A 118 -10.49 -2.38 28.64
C GLY A 118 -9.95 -1.17 29.42
N THR A 119 -8.64 -1.12 29.65
CA THR A 119 -8.00 -0.08 30.48
C THR A 119 -7.59 1.16 29.69
N ARG A 120 -7.51 1.05 28.35
CA ARG A 120 -7.17 2.17 27.45
C ARG A 120 -8.01 2.10 26.18
N SER A 121 -8.56 3.24 25.79
CA SER A 121 -9.35 3.40 24.58
C SER A 121 -8.65 4.36 23.62
N TYR A 122 -8.85 4.14 22.33
CA TYR A 122 -8.22 4.89 21.25
C TYR A 122 -9.24 5.27 20.19
N SER A 123 -9.00 6.41 19.54
CA SER A 123 -9.74 6.85 18.37
C SER A 123 -8.75 7.17 17.27
N CYS A 124 -8.97 6.61 16.08
CA CYS A 124 -8.16 6.80 14.90
C CYS A 124 -8.98 7.51 13.82
N SER A 125 -8.38 8.49 13.17
CA SER A 125 -8.96 9.21 12.02
C SER A 125 -8.12 9.00 10.78
N ASN A 126 -8.77 8.86 9.64
CA ASN A 126 -8.06 8.60 8.39
C ASN A 126 -7.42 9.87 7.83
N HIS A 127 -6.10 9.89 7.71
CA HIS A 127 -5.34 11.02 7.18
C HIS A 127 -5.20 11.01 5.63
N ASN A 128 -5.84 10.06 4.93
CA ASN A 128 -5.84 10.01 3.49
C ASN A 128 -6.86 10.99 2.90
N ALA A 129 -6.47 12.26 2.73
CA ALA A 129 -7.35 13.28 2.17
C ALA A 129 -7.82 12.97 0.74
N PHE A 130 -7.10 12.13 0.00
CA PHE A 130 -7.47 11.76 -1.37
C PHE A 130 -8.85 11.09 -1.44
N LEU A 131 -9.26 10.36 -0.41
CA LEU A 131 -10.58 9.69 -0.37
C LEU A 131 -11.77 10.66 -0.53
N ALA A 132 -11.60 11.92 -0.12
CA ALA A 132 -12.61 12.97 -0.27
C ALA A 132 -12.33 13.93 -1.45
N MET A 133 -11.20 13.78 -2.15
CA MET A 133 -10.77 14.73 -3.18
C MET A 133 -11.30 14.41 -4.56
N MET A 134 -11.48 13.14 -4.87
CA MET A 134 -11.88 12.68 -6.20
C MET A 134 -12.90 11.56 -6.08
N ASP A 135 -13.93 11.63 -6.91
CA ASP A 135 -14.87 10.54 -7.06
C ASP A 135 -14.16 9.29 -7.60
N GLY A 136 -14.46 8.13 -6.99
CA GLY A 136 -13.77 6.87 -7.30
C GLY A 136 -12.45 6.66 -6.55
N ALA A 137 -12.02 7.59 -5.68
CA ALA A 137 -10.86 7.36 -4.81
C ALA A 137 -11.04 6.09 -3.99
N LEU A 138 -10.12 5.14 -4.11
CA LEU A 138 -10.28 3.77 -3.64
C LEU A 138 -9.49 3.49 -2.36
N SER A 139 -8.24 3.91 -2.31
CA SER A 139 -7.33 3.63 -1.20
C SER A 139 -6.09 4.51 -1.29
N GLY A 140 -5.26 4.49 -0.25
CA GLY A 140 -3.94 5.10 -0.28
C GLY A 140 -3.26 5.10 1.09
N LYS A 141 -1.95 5.37 1.07
CA LYS A 141 -1.14 5.52 2.27
C LYS A 141 -0.13 6.64 2.09
N THR A 142 -0.04 7.51 3.10
CA THR A 142 0.98 8.55 3.19
C THR A 142 2.20 8.04 3.93
N GLY A 143 3.37 8.61 3.63
CA GLY A 143 4.60 8.41 4.38
C GLY A 143 5.42 9.70 4.44
N PHE A 144 6.27 9.81 5.46
CA PHE A 144 7.25 10.88 5.59
C PHE A 144 8.41 10.45 6.48
N THR A 145 9.62 10.64 5.97
CA THR A 145 10.85 10.69 6.77
C THR A 145 11.69 11.88 6.35
N GLY A 146 12.67 12.26 7.16
CA GLY A 146 13.58 13.35 6.78
C GLY A 146 14.34 13.07 5.49
N GLY A 147 14.73 11.82 5.26
CA GLY A 147 15.44 11.36 4.07
C GLY A 147 14.55 11.22 2.84
N ALA A 148 13.36 10.65 3.00
CA ALA A 148 12.47 10.35 1.88
C ALA A 148 11.58 11.52 1.44
N GLY A 149 11.37 12.52 2.30
CA GLY A 149 10.37 13.56 2.07
C GLY A 149 8.93 13.04 2.17
N TYR A 150 7.96 13.79 1.67
CA TYR A 150 6.57 13.34 1.61
C TYR A 150 6.38 12.34 0.48
N CYS A 151 5.87 11.17 0.85
CA CYS A 151 5.55 10.09 -0.08
C CYS A 151 4.06 9.77 -0.02
N TYR A 152 3.52 9.28 -1.13
CA TYR A 152 2.15 8.83 -1.20
C TYR A 152 2.00 7.74 -2.27
N VAL A 153 1.22 6.72 -1.96
CA VAL A 153 0.69 5.78 -2.94
C VAL A 153 -0.82 5.77 -2.81
N GLY A 154 -1.52 5.89 -3.92
CA GLY A 154 -2.99 5.93 -3.94
C GLY A 154 -3.58 5.28 -5.17
N ALA A 155 -4.84 4.88 -5.06
CA ALA A 155 -5.58 4.24 -6.12
C ALA A 155 -6.95 4.88 -6.32
N LEU A 156 -7.38 4.98 -7.58
CA LEU A 156 -8.69 5.44 -8.00
C LEU A 156 -9.31 4.41 -8.94
N ARG A 157 -10.60 4.15 -8.79
CA ARG A 157 -11.38 3.35 -9.74
C ARG A 157 -12.59 4.14 -10.22
N ARG A 158 -12.66 4.36 -11.53
CA ARG A 158 -13.78 5.05 -12.18
C ARG A 158 -13.96 4.50 -13.61
N ASP A 159 -15.20 4.31 -14.02
CA ASP A 159 -15.56 3.84 -15.38
C ASP A 159 -14.82 2.56 -15.76
N ASP A 160 -14.82 1.57 -14.85
CA ASP A 160 -14.12 0.28 -14.95
C ASP A 160 -12.59 0.36 -15.12
N ARG A 161 -12.02 1.57 -15.02
CA ARG A 161 -10.58 1.79 -15.06
C ARG A 161 -10.03 1.97 -13.64
N THR A 162 -8.88 1.36 -13.37
CA THR A 162 -8.17 1.52 -12.11
C THR A 162 -6.81 2.17 -12.38
N PHE A 163 -6.57 3.30 -11.73
CA PHE A 163 -5.30 4.02 -11.78
C PHE A 163 -4.63 3.98 -10.43
N ILE A 164 -3.30 3.84 -10.42
CA ILE A 164 -2.48 3.87 -9.22
C ILE A 164 -1.43 4.95 -9.44
N VAL A 165 -1.27 5.82 -8.45
CA VAL A 165 -0.21 6.83 -8.39
C VAL A 165 0.74 6.48 -7.26
N ALA A 166 2.04 6.62 -7.50
CA ALA A 166 3.07 6.53 -6.48
C ALA A 166 3.98 7.76 -6.59
N LEU A 167 4.06 8.53 -5.52
CA LEU A 167 4.84 9.74 -5.41
C LEU A 167 5.90 9.56 -4.32
N LEU A 168 7.15 9.76 -4.67
CA LEU A 168 8.29 9.76 -3.76
C LEU A 168 8.92 11.15 -3.74
N ALA A 169 9.46 11.55 -2.60
CA ALA A 169 10.11 12.85 -2.43
C ALA A 169 9.26 14.04 -2.90
N CYS A 170 7.94 13.97 -2.70
CA CYS A 170 6.98 14.99 -3.16
C CYS A 170 6.87 16.13 -2.15
N GLY A 171 7.99 16.81 -1.91
CA GLY A 171 8.15 17.92 -0.97
C GLY A 171 8.70 17.51 0.40
N TRP A 172 9.15 18.52 1.13
CA TRP A 172 9.64 18.46 2.50
C TRP A 172 8.81 19.36 3.41
N PRO A 173 9.16 19.56 4.69
CA PRO A 173 8.43 20.48 5.57
C PRO A 173 8.10 21.80 4.90
N ASN A 174 6.88 22.29 5.09
CA ASN A 174 6.21 23.42 4.41
C ASN A 174 5.56 23.10 3.05
N HIS A 175 5.77 21.91 2.48
CA HIS A 175 5.19 21.50 1.19
C HIS A 175 4.35 20.20 1.29
N LYS A 176 3.76 19.92 2.44
CA LYS A 176 2.99 18.68 2.71
C LYS A 176 1.77 18.47 1.81
N THR A 177 1.31 19.50 1.11
CA THR A 177 0.14 19.46 0.23
C THR A 177 0.48 19.09 -1.21
N TYR A 178 1.75 19.13 -1.63
CA TYR A 178 2.17 18.86 -3.01
C TYR A 178 1.71 17.47 -3.47
N LYS A 179 1.84 16.45 -2.63
CA LYS A 179 1.36 15.10 -2.93
C LYS A 179 -0.12 15.04 -3.33
N TRP A 180 -0.97 15.90 -2.75
CA TRP A 180 -2.38 15.95 -3.10
C TRP A 180 -2.63 16.61 -4.44
N VAL A 181 -1.92 17.70 -4.72
CA VAL A 181 -1.99 18.41 -6.00
C VAL A 181 -1.51 17.49 -7.12
N ASP A 182 -0.36 16.86 -6.94
CA ASP A 182 0.23 16.01 -7.98
C ASP A 182 -0.55 14.68 -8.14
N THR A 183 -1.09 14.12 -7.06
CA THR A 183 -2.00 12.98 -7.16
C THR A 183 -3.21 13.31 -8.04
N ARG A 184 -3.87 14.47 -7.80
CA ARG A 184 -5.01 14.90 -8.61
C ARG A 184 -4.64 15.01 -10.08
N LYS A 185 -3.55 15.74 -10.40
CA LYS A 185 -3.08 15.93 -11.78
C LYS A 185 -2.82 14.61 -12.50
N LEU A 186 -2.14 13.66 -11.85
CA LEU A 186 -1.81 12.38 -12.44
C LEU A 186 -3.07 11.51 -12.65
N MET A 187 -4.01 11.53 -11.70
CA MET A 187 -5.27 10.80 -11.83
C MET A 187 -6.16 11.39 -12.94
N GLU A 188 -6.26 12.72 -13.02
CA GLU A 188 -6.96 13.43 -14.10
C GLU A 188 -6.33 13.11 -15.45
N TYR A 189 -5.01 13.17 -15.56
CA TYR A 189 -4.29 12.77 -16.77
C TYR A 189 -4.61 11.32 -17.17
N GLY A 190 -4.62 10.40 -16.21
CA GLY A 190 -4.99 9.01 -16.46
C GLY A 190 -6.41 8.86 -17.00
N LEU A 191 -7.36 9.55 -16.38
CA LEU A 191 -8.77 9.52 -16.77
C LEU A 191 -9.03 10.12 -18.17
N GLU A 192 -8.30 11.15 -18.54
CA GLU A 192 -8.46 11.90 -19.80
C GLU A 192 -7.76 11.21 -20.99
N ASN A 193 -6.64 10.51 -20.72
CA ASN A 193 -5.75 10.04 -21.80
C ASN A 193 -5.75 8.53 -22.01
N TYR A 194 -6.37 7.74 -21.11
CA TYR A 194 -6.41 6.29 -21.23
C TYR A 194 -7.84 5.79 -21.18
N GLU A 195 -8.20 4.92 -22.10
CA GLU A 195 -9.47 4.21 -22.13
C GLU A 195 -9.26 2.70 -22.15
N TYR A 196 -10.23 1.95 -21.65
CA TYR A 196 -10.21 0.49 -21.79
C TYR A 196 -10.60 0.11 -23.19
N GLN A 197 -9.73 -0.63 -23.88
CA GLN A 197 -10.02 -1.18 -25.19
C GLN A 197 -9.86 -2.70 -25.16
N ASN A 198 -10.88 -3.40 -25.67
CA ASN A 198 -10.76 -4.82 -25.90
C ASN A 198 -10.00 -5.05 -27.21
N ILE A 199 -8.73 -5.41 -27.09
CA ILE A 199 -7.87 -5.71 -28.24
C ILE A 199 -8.03 -7.15 -28.78
N TYR A 200 -8.73 -8.00 -28.02
CA TYR A 200 -9.04 -9.34 -28.49
C TYR A 200 -10.18 -9.27 -29.50
N LYS A 201 -9.86 -9.64 -30.74
CA LYS A 201 -10.87 -9.85 -31.78
C LYS A 201 -11.06 -11.37 -31.94
N GLU A 202 -12.31 -11.80 -31.78
CA GLU A 202 -12.69 -13.16 -32.06
C GLU A 202 -12.42 -13.42 -33.58
N VAL A 203 -11.52 -14.36 -33.85
CA VAL A 203 -11.23 -14.74 -35.24
C VAL A 203 -12.27 -15.76 -35.63
N GLU A 204 -13.17 -15.39 -36.56
CA GLU A 204 -14.04 -16.37 -37.20
C GLU A 204 -13.16 -17.38 -37.97
N LEU A 205 -13.00 -18.55 -37.38
CA LEU A 205 -12.33 -19.65 -38.07
C LEU A 205 -13.25 -20.16 -39.19
N LYS A 206 -12.87 -19.94 -40.42
CA LYS A 206 -13.57 -20.56 -41.56
C LYS A 206 -13.39 -22.06 -41.49
N PRO A 207 -14.48 -22.85 -41.67
CA PRO A 207 -14.35 -24.29 -41.68
C PRO A 207 -13.41 -24.73 -42.80
N VAL A 208 -12.41 -25.52 -42.44
CA VAL A 208 -11.48 -26.12 -43.40
C VAL A 208 -12.10 -27.42 -43.87
N LYS A 209 -12.28 -27.55 -45.21
CA LYS A 209 -12.77 -28.79 -45.83
C LYS A 209 -11.67 -29.84 -45.71
N ILE A 210 -11.87 -30.85 -44.88
CA ILE A 210 -10.98 -31.99 -44.80
C ILE A 210 -11.34 -32.93 -45.96
N LEU A 211 -10.44 -33.10 -46.90
CA LEU A 211 -10.52 -34.11 -47.93
C LEU A 211 -10.01 -35.41 -47.29
N GLU A 212 -10.87 -36.39 -47.12
CA GLU A 212 -10.59 -37.69 -46.48
C GLU A 212 -10.28 -37.62 -44.99
N GLY A 213 -11.27 -37.22 -44.16
CA GLY A 213 -11.28 -37.50 -42.73
C GLY A 213 -11.79 -38.90 -42.48
N ILE A 214 -10.95 -39.77 -41.90
CA ILE A 214 -11.37 -41.03 -41.30
C ILE A 214 -11.92 -40.72 -39.90
#